data_20a37606cecdb29954fb8a9646d28cd9
#
_entry.id   20a37606cecdb29954fb8a9646d28cd9
#
_cell.length_a   1.000
_cell.length_b   1.000
_cell.length_c   1.000
_cell.angle_alpha   90.00
_cell.angle_beta   90.00
_cell.angle_gamma   90.00
#
_symmetry.space_group_name_H-M   'P 1'
#
loop_
_entity.id
_entity.type
_entity.pdbx_description
1 polymer ?
#
loop_
_entity_poly.entity_id
_entity_poly.type
_entity_poly.pdbx_seq_one_letter_code
_entity_poly.pdbx_strand_id
1 'polypeptide(L)'
;MNVNSLLDLLQRKNIRIHVDRDELVVRAPRGALNAELTQALKKSKAELIDVLRRRGAQASPDPVRITPAQLTLVALSQESIDALVAKVEGGAANVQDIYPLAPLQEGILFHHLMSGESDPYVLSGVLAFRSREVMERFVSALQQVIDRHDILRTGFFWEGLEQPVQVVQRRATLPVSVVELDAREGDIVRQLEARFDSRGYRMDVSRAPLMHVHAACDGEHERWVARVLFHHLSIDHTTLERVIEEARAIGQGRAEDLPQPAPFRNFVAQARLGVSEADHEAYFRAKLGDIDEPTAPFGLLSVQGDGREIAEAARTLKPELSGALRGHARRLGVSAASMMHVAWGLVLSRTTGRQDVVFGTVLFGRMQGGAQSDRSLGLFINTLPVRMRVAQTGVETSVKETHAQLAEL
;
A
#
# COMPACT_ATOMS: atom_id res chain seq x y z
N MET A 1 -42.24 -2.03 37.71
CA MET A 1 -40.78 -1.96 37.50
C MET A 1 -40.49 -0.61 36.90
N ASN A 2 -39.58 0.19 37.46
CA ASN A 2 -39.24 1.48 36.87
C ASN A 2 -38.27 1.30 35.68
N VAL A 3 -38.12 2.32 34.82
CA VAL A 3 -37.35 2.24 33.57
C VAL A 3 -35.87 1.91 33.83
N ASN A 4 -35.27 2.41 34.90
CA ASN A 4 -33.86 2.11 35.22
C ASN A 4 -33.68 0.64 35.62
N SER A 5 -34.57 0.08 36.44
CA SER A 5 -34.54 -1.34 36.80
C SER A 5 -34.78 -2.24 35.59
N LEU A 6 -35.60 -1.78 34.62
CA LEU A 6 -35.81 -2.50 33.36
C LEU A 6 -34.56 -2.48 32.48
N LEU A 7 -33.87 -1.34 32.38
CA LEU A 7 -32.61 -1.20 31.66
C LEU A 7 -31.50 -2.11 32.22
N ASP A 8 -31.34 -2.15 33.56
CA ASP A 8 -30.39 -3.03 34.24
C ASP A 8 -30.70 -4.52 33.99
N LEU A 9 -31.98 -4.89 34.02
CA LEU A 9 -32.41 -6.27 33.74
C LEU A 9 -32.12 -6.67 32.26
N LEU A 10 -32.37 -5.77 31.31
CA LEU A 10 -32.08 -5.99 29.90
C LEU A 10 -30.58 -6.16 29.67
N GLN A 11 -29.74 -5.34 30.33
CA GLN A 11 -28.29 -5.42 30.24
C GLN A 11 -27.75 -6.73 30.80
N ARG A 12 -28.24 -7.18 31.96
CA ARG A 12 -27.87 -8.48 32.57
C ARG A 12 -28.25 -9.66 31.68
N LYS A 13 -29.33 -9.54 30.91
CA LYS A 13 -29.77 -10.57 29.93
C LYS A 13 -29.17 -10.44 28.54
N ASN A 14 -28.21 -9.53 28.36
CA ASN A 14 -27.55 -9.24 27.09
C ASN A 14 -28.55 -8.82 25.97
N ILE A 15 -29.66 -8.17 26.38
CA ILE A 15 -30.67 -7.62 25.46
C ILE A 15 -30.27 -6.16 25.18
N ARG A 16 -30.02 -5.85 23.91
CA ARG A 16 -29.67 -4.49 23.46
C ARG A 16 -30.90 -3.78 22.94
N ILE A 17 -31.11 -2.53 23.38
CA ILE A 17 -32.16 -1.66 22.88
C ILE A 17 -31.57 -0.34 22.39
N HIS A 18 -32.07 0.18 21.30
CA HIS A 18 -31.73 1.50 20.76
C HIS A 18 -32.95 2.12 20.09
N VAL A 19 -32.89 3.43 19.86
CA VAL A 19 -33.95 4.17 19.16
C VAL A 19 -33.53 4.34 17.70
N ASP A 20 -34.37 3.92 16.76
CA ASP A 20 -34.22 4.17 15.31
C ASP A 20 -35.53 4.82 14.81
N ARG A 21 -35.41 6.02 14.19
CA ARG A 21 -36.52 6.79 13.59
C ARG A 21 -37.79 6.85 14.46
N ASP A 22 -37.64 7.15 15.76
CA ASP A 22 -38.73 7.20 16.78
C ASP A 22 -39.31 5.84 17.19
N GLU A 23 -38.69 4.74 16.78
CA GLU A 23 -39.05 3.40 17.20
C GLU A 23 -37.99 2.77 18.12
N LEU A 24 -38.47 1.98 19.11
CA LEU A 24 -37.61 1.20 20.00
C LEU A 24 -37.26 -0.12 19.31
N VAL A 25 -36.00 -0.27 18.89
CA VAL A 25 -35.47 -1.51 18.32
C VAL A 25 -34.85 -2.36 19.43
N VAL A 26 -35.25 -3.63 19.49
CA VAL A 26 -34.79 -4.59 20.50
C VAL A 26 -34.05 -5.73 19.81
N ARG A 27 -32.80 -5.96 20.20
CA ARG A 27 -31.99 -7.12 19.77
C ARG A 27 -31.72 -8.00 20.98
N ALA A 28 -32.19 -9.25 20.96
CA ALA A 28 -32.07 -10.20 22.04
C ALA A 28 -31.54 -11.57 21.54
N PRO A 29 -30.72 -12.28 22.36
CA PRO A 29 -30.41 -13.68 22.10
C PRO A 29 -31.68 -14.54 22.04
N ARG A 30 -31.64 -15.67 21.32
CA ARG A 30 -32.79 -16.60 21.26
C ARG A 30 -33.22 -17.01 22.66
N GLY A 31 -34.51 -16.81 22.99
CA GLY A 31 -35.10 -17.17 24.28
C GLY A 31 -34.87 -16.16 25.41
N ALA A 32 -34.14 -15.07 25.24
CA ALA A 32 -33.93 -14.07 26.31
C ALA A 32 -35.14 -13.14 26.53
N LEU A 33 -36.02 -12.98 25.54
CA LEU A 33 -37.29 -12.23 25.62
C LEU A 33 -38.42 -13.18 25.97
N ASN A 34 -38.91 -13.06 27.21
CA ASN A 34 -40.13 -13.72 27.68
C ASN A 34 -41.34 -12.79 27.53
N ALA A 35 -42.58 -13.33 27.75
CA ALA A 35 -43.82 -12.57 27.62
C ALA A 35 -43.86 -11.37 28.57
N GLU A 36 -43.35 -11.53 29.77
CA GLU A 36 -43.30 -10.50 30.83
C GLU A 36 -42.40 -9.33 30.47
N LEU A 37 -41.20 -9.60 29.95
CA LEU A 37 -40.26 -8.58 29.45
C LEU A 37 -40.79 -7.86 28.23
N THR A 38 -41.44 -8.59 27.34
CA THR A 38 -42.08 -8.01 26.13
C THR A 38 -43.20 -7.05 26.49
N GLN A 39 -44.01 -7.41 27.50
CA GLN A 39 -45.09 -6.56 28.02
C GLN A 39 -44.51 -5.32 28.76
N ALA A 40 -43.45 -5.49 29.55
CA ALA A 40 -42.76 -4.38 30.23
C ALA A 40 -42.16 -3.39 29.24
N LEU A 41 -41.51 -3.87 28.18
CA LEU A 41 -40.97 -3.06 27.10
C LEU A 41 -42.05 -2.27 26.35
N LYS A 42 -43.20 -2.90 26.07
CA LYS A 42 -44.34 -2.22 25.43
C LYS A 42 -44.93 -1.15 26.34
N LYS A 43 -45.07 -1.42 27.63
CA LYS A 43 -45.65 -0.49 28.61
C LYS A 43 -44.78 0.72 28.85
N SER A 44 -43.47 0.54 28.85
CA SER A 44 -42.49 1.60 29.10
C SER A 44 -41.85 2.17 27.86
N LYS A 45 -42.39 1.89 26.64
CA LYS A 45 -41.79 2.27 25.34
C LYS A 45 -41.48 3.77 25.27
N ALA A 46 -42.44 4.64 25.63
CA ALA A 46 -42.29 6.09 25.54
C ALA A 46 -41.20 6.60 26.50
N GLU A 47 -41.21 6.11 27.76
CA GLU A 47 -40.22 6.47 28.78
C GLU A 47 -38.82 5.95 28.42
N LEU A 48 -38.72 4.74 27.86
CA LEU A 48 -37.46 4.17 27.36
C LEU A 48 -36.87 5.00 26.20
N ILE A 49 -37.70 5.43 25.25
CA ILE A 49 -37.27 6.29 24.15
C ILE A 49 -36.76 7.61 24.71
N ASP A 50 -37.45 8.23 25.67
CA ASP A 50 -37.05 9.51 26.27
C ASP A 50 -35.72 9.37 27.05
N VAL A 51 -35.59 8.33 27.86
CA VAL A 51 -34.36 8.04 28.63
C VAL A 51 -33.20 7.70 27.71
N LEU A 52 -33.41 6.91 26.64
CA LEU A 52 -32.37 6.58 25.70
C LEU A 52 -31.95 7.80 24.85
N ARG A 53 -32.89 8.69 24.49
CA ARG A 53 -32.58 9.98 23.86
C ARG A 53 -31.80 10.90 24.77
N ARG A 54 -32.20 11.04 26.07
CA ARG A 54 -31.45 11.83 27.01
C ARG A 54 -30.06 11.25 27.30
N ARG A 55 -29.93 9.93 27.39
CA ARG A 55 -28.62 9.25 27.49
C ARG A 55 -27.79 9.39 26.20
N GLY A 56 -28.42 9.33 25.06
CA GLY A 56 -27.76 9.60 23.76
C GLY A 56 -27.37 11.07 23.57
N ALA A 57 -28.15 12.02 24.12
CA ALA A 57 -27.83 13.44 24.12
C ALA A 57 -26.83 13.84 25.22
N GLN A 58 -26.71 13.06 26.33
CA GLN A 58 -25.72 13.26 27.38
C GLN A 58 -24.48 12.40 27.23
N ALA A 59 -24.51 11.36 26.44
CA ALA A 59 -23.34 10.68 25.92
C ALA A 59 -22.85 11.48 24.69
N SER A 60 -22.11 12.53 24.92
CA SER A 60 -20.94 12.75 24.06
C SER A 60 -20.22 11.42 24.06
N PRO A 61 -20.03 10.72 22.92
CA PRO A 61 -19.20 9.53 22.94
C PRO A 61 -17.89 9.97 23.59
N ASP A 62 -17.45 9.26 24.64
CA ASP A 62 -16.09 9.44 25.14
C ASP A 62 -15.20 9.57 23.91
N PRO A 63 -14.39 10.63 23.80
CA PRO A 63 -13.62 10.85 22.60
C PRO A 63 -12.89 9.55 22.28
N VAL A 64 -13.13 9.00 21.10
CA VAL A 64 -12.51 7.75 20.66
C VAL A 64 -11.02 7.91 20.93
N ARG A 65 -10.49 7.23 21.94
CA ARG A 65 -9.10 7.33 22.35
C ARG A 65 -8.39 6.04 22.00
N ILE A 66 -7.32 6.15 21.26
CA ILE A 66 -6.44 5.03 20.96
C ILE A 66 -5.46 4.87 22.11
N THR A 67 -5.28 3.66 22.59
CA THR A 67 -4.42 3.35 23.74
C THR A 67 -3.30 2.40 23.33
N PRO A 68 -2.15 2.39 24.05
CA PRO A 68 -1.04 1.47 23.78
C PRO A 68 -1.46 0.00 23.74
N ALA A 69 -2.42 -0.40 24.57
CA ALA A 69 -2.92 -1.78 24.63
C ALA A 69 -3.62 -2.26 23.33
N GLN A 70 -4.05 -1.33 22.48
CA GLN A 70 -4.66 -1.64 21.17
C GLN A 70 -3.62 -1.85 20.07
N LEU A 71 -2.37 -1.42 20.29
CA LEU A 71 -1.29 -1.50 19.31
C LEU A 71 -0.49 -2.80 19.53
N THR A 72 -0.68 -3.79 18.67
CA THR A 72 -0.09 -5.12 18.86
C THR A 72 1.23 -5.35 18.12
N LEU A 73 1.61 -4.44 17.20
CA LEU A 73 2.84 -4.55 16.39
C LEU A 73 3.86 -3.44 16.69
N VAL A 74 3.48 -2.43 17.47
CA VAL A 74 4.36 -1.32 17.85
C VAL A 74 4.07 -0.92 19.30
N ALA A 75 5.12 -0.60 20.05
CA ALA A 75 5.00 -0.03 21.38
C ALA A 75 5.14 1.51 21.28
N LEU A 76 4.07 2.23 21.60
CA LEU A 76 4.06 3.69 21.66
C LEU A 76 3.53 4.14 23.01
N SER A 77 4.10 5.23 23.54
CA SER A 77 3.55 5.90 24.70
C SER A 77 2.19 6.54 24.38
N GLN A 78 1.35 6.78 25.38
CA GLN A 78 0.07 7.47 25.18
C GLN A 78 0.29 8.89 24.62
N GLU A 79 1.34 9.57 25.06
CA GLU A 79 1.71 10.90 24.59
C GLU A 79 2.06 10.88 23.09
N SER A 80 2.85 9.89 22.65
CA SER A 80 3.18 9.70 21.23
C SER A 80 1.94 9.40 20.40
N ILE A 81 1.02 8.56 20.90
CA ILE A 81 -0.26 8.26 20.22
C ILE A 81 -1.11 9.51 20.11
N ASP A 82 -1.27 10.27 21.19
CA ASP A 82 -2.10 11.49 21.20
C ASP A 82 -1.53 12.54 20.23
N ALA A 83 -0.20 12.74 20.21
CA ALA A 83 0.49 13.63 19.27
C ALA A 83 0.35 13.17 17.80
N LEU A 84 0.44 11.87 17.55
CA LEU A 84 0.27 11.29 16.22
C LEU A 84 -1.16 11.47 15.70
N VAL A 85 -2.14 11.14 16.54
CA VAL A 85 -3.56 11.25 16.23
C VAL A 85 -3.98 12.70 15.96
N ALA A 86 -3.36 13.67 16.63
CA ALA A 86 -3.61 15.10 16.39
C ALA A 86 -3.19 15.56 14.99
N LYS A 87 -2.24 14.85 14.32
CA LYS A 87 -1.82 15.13 12.95
C LYS A 87 -2.75 14.52 11.89
N VAL A 88 -3.64 13.60 12.27
CA VAL A 88 -4.56 12.91 11.37
C VAL A 88 -5.85 13.72 11.20
N GLU A 89 -6.26 13.94 9.97
CA GLU A 89 -7.54 14.61 9.67
C GLU A 89 -8.71 13.80 10.27
N GLY A 90 -9.55 14.46 11.07
CA GLY A 90 -10.64 13.80 11.82
C GLY A 90 -10.20 13.13 13.13
N GLY A 91 -8.93 13.24 13.51
CA GLY A 91 -8.40 12.77 14.80
C GLY A 91 -8.58 11.28 15.03
N ALA A 92 -8.69 10.88 16.29
CA ALA A 92 -8.84 9.49 16.72
C ALA A 92 -10.04 8.76 16.08
N ALA A 93 -11.12 9.47 15.78
CA ALA A 93 -12.30 8.89 15.13
C ALA A 93 -12.00 8.40 13.72
N ASN A 94 -11.03 9.01 13.02
CA ASN A 94 -10.61 8.62 11.68
C ASN A 94 -9.46 7.60 11.68
N VAL A 95 -8.78 7.35 12.79
CA VAL A 95 -7.73 6.34 12.85
C VAL A 95 -8.35 4.94 12.97
N GLN A 96 -7.93 4.03 12.09
CA GLN A 96 -8.36 2.63 12.08
C GLN A 96 -7.32 1.73 12.76
N ASP A 97 -6.02 1.92 12.45
CA ASP A 97 -4.91 1.11 12.96
C ASP A 97 -3.60 1.90 12.92
N ILE A 98 -2.63 1.51 13.75
CA ILE A 98 -1.26 2.05 13.77
C ILE A 98 -0.30 0.87 13.91
N TYR A 99 0.66 0.75 12.99
CA TYR A 99 1.66 -0.31 13.02
C TYR A 99 2.96 0.12 12.31
N PRO A 100 4.10 -0.58 12.52
CA PRO A 100 5.37 -0.19 11.90
C PRO A 100 5.38 -0.40 10.38
N LEU A 101 6.38 0.15 9.72
CA LEU A 101 6.58 -0.01 8.29
C LEU A 101 7.07 -1.42 7.95
N ALA A 102 6.81 -1.87 6.71
CA ALA A 102 7.51 -3.00 6.12
C ALA A 102 8.98 -2.62 5.81
N PRO A 103 9.92 -3.58 5.75
CA PRO A 103 11.34 -3.28 5.58
C PRO A 103 11.66 -2.36 4.40
N LEU A 104 11.10 -2.60 3.21
CA LEU A 104 11.34 -1.73 2.06
C LEU A 104 10.67 -0.36 2.20
N GLN A 105 9.52 -0.28 2.90
CA GLN A 105 8.91 1.02 3.20
C GLN A 105 9.82 1.91 4.04
N GLU A 106 10.59 1.34 4.98
CA GLU A 106 11.58 2.09 5.76
C GLU A 106 12.67 2.67 4.86
N GLY A 107 13.19 1.86 3.93
CA GLY A 107 14.18 2.31 2.95
C GLY A 107 13.66 3.42 2.03
N ILE A 108 12.43 3.28 1.53
CA ILE A 108 11.80 4.31 0.71
C ILE A 108 11.56 5.59 1.51
N LEU A 109 11.06 5.49 2.74
CA LEU A 109 10.87 6.65 3.62
C LEU A 109 12.20 7.34 3.92
N PHE A 110 13.27 6.59 4.20
CA PHE A 110 14.62 7.14 4.40
C PHE A 110 15.06 7.95 3.18
N HIS A 111 14.91 7.41 1.97
CA HIS A 111 15.26 8.14 0.74
C HIS A 111 14.38 9.37 0.54
N HIS A 112 13.08 9.27 0.81
CA HIS A 112 12.16 10.41 0.77
C HIS A 112 12.63 11.54 1.70
N LEU A 113 13.08 11.20 2.91
CA LEU A 113 13.57 12.19 3.88
C LEU A 113 14.91 12.80 3.49
N MET A 114 15.79 12.02 2.86
CA MET A 114 17.10 12.50 2.37
C MET A 114 16.98 13.36 1.12
N SER A 115 15.93 13.14 0.30
CA SER A 115 15.70 13.92 -0.91
C SER A 115 15.08 15.26 -0.57
N GLY A 116 15.61 16.37 -1.10
CA GLY A 116 15.11 17.72 -0.83
C GLY A 116 13.79 18.03 -1.55
N GLU A 117 13.88 18.46 -2.80
CA GLU A 117 12.73 18.94 -3.58
C GLU A 117 12.09 17.87 -4.47
N SER A 118 12.77 16.79 -4.78
CA SER A 118 12.31 15.71 -5.63
C SER A 118 12.04 14.43 -4.84
N ASP A 119 11.19 13.56 -5.38
CA ASP A 119 10.93 12.25 -4.79
C ASP A 119 10.93 11.17 -5.89
N PRO A 120 11.99 10.34 -5.97
CA PRO A 120 12.11 9.31 -6.99
C PRO A 120 11.07 8.19 -6.87
N TYR A 121 10.33 8.16 -5.77
CA TYR A 121 9.28 7.17 -5.51
C TYR A 121 7.87 7.65 -5.84
N VAL A 122 7.73 8.87 -6.37
CA VAL A 122 6.49 9.33 -6.98
C VAL A 122 6.44 8.85 -8.42
N LEU A 123 5.49 7.99 -8.71
CA LEU A 123 5.24 7.45 -10.04
C LEU A 123 4.00 8.09 -10.66
N SER A 124 3.88 7.96 -11.97
CA SER A 124 2.73 8.50 -12.68
C SER A 124 2.30 7.62 -13.85
N GLY A 125 1.01 7.72 -14.17
CA GLY A 125 0.43 7.16 -15.38
C GLY A 125 -0.56 8.12 -16.00
N VAL A 126 -0.76 8.03 -17.32
CA VAL A 126 -1.77 8.82 -18.04
C VAL A 126 -2.88 7.90 -18.52
N LEU A 127 -4.11 8.31 -18.28
CA LEU A 127 -5.33 7.63 -18.71
C LEU A 127 -6.11 8.56 -19.64
N ALA A 128 -6.70 8.02 -20.69
CA ALA A 128 -7.56 8.75 -21.62
C ALA A 128 -9.00 8.23 -21.53
N PHE A 129 -9.95 9.14 -21.57
CA PHE A 129 -11.39 8.88 -21.44
C PHE A 129 -12.15 9.59 -22.57
N ARG A 130 -13.14 8.91 -23.14
CA ARG A 130 -13.96 9.43 -24.23
C ARG A 130 -14.87 10.62 -23.86
N SER A 131 -15.10 10.86 -22.57
CA SER A 131 -15.86 12.01 -22.08
C SER A 131 -15.55 12.30 -20.62
N ARG A 132 -15.97 13.48 -20.13
CA ARG A 132 -15.87 13.89 -18.74
C ARG A 132 -16.61 12.95 -17.80
N GLU A 133 -17.80 12.52 -18.17
CA GLU A 133 -18.64 11.65 -17.35
C GLU A 133 -17.98 10.27 -17.18
N VAL A 134 -17.27 9.76 -18.20
CA VAL A 134 -16.54 8.49 -18.10
C VAL A 134 -15.35 8.64 -17.16
N MET A 135 -14.64 9.76 -17.23
CA MET A 135 -13.55 10.08 -16.31
C MET A 135 -14.06 10.20 -14.86
N GLU A 136 -15.12 10.97 -14.63
CA GLU A 136 -15.69 11.17 -13.29
C GLU A 136 -16.19 9.84 -12.68
N ARG A 137 -16.79 8.96 -13.48
CA ARG A 137 -17.15 7.60 -13.04
C ARG A 137 -15.93 6.77 -12.65
N PHE A 138 -14.86 6.86 -13.41
CA PHE A 138 -13.61 6.16 -13.08
C PHE A 138 -13.00 6.70 -11.78
N VAL A 139 -12.97 8.02 -11.60
CA VAL A 139 -12.49 8.68 -10.36
C VAL A 139 -13.34 8.26 -9.17
N SER A 140 -14.67 8.23 -9.32
CA SER A 140 -15.58 7.73 -8.27
C SER A 140 -15.35 6.26 -7.95
N ALA A 141 -15.08 5.42 -8.95
CA ALA A 141 -14.73 4.01 -8.74
C ALA A 141 -13.37 3.87 -8.04
N LEU A 142 -12.39 4.70 -8.40
CA LEU A 142 -11.08 4.74 -7.76
C LEU A 142 -11.18 5.13 -6.28
N GLN A 143 -12.05 6.10 -5.95
CA GLN A 143 -12.35 6.42 -4.55
C GLN A 143 -12.91 5.19 -3.80
N GLN A 144 -13.79 4.42 -4.41
CA GLN A 144 -14.33 3.22 -3.80
C GLN A 144 -13.24 2.14 -3.59
N VAL A 145 -12.26 2.03 -4.49
CA VAL A 145 -11.09 1.15 -4.28
C VAL A 145 -10.26 1.63 -3.09
N ILE A 146 -10.05 2.96 -2.95
CA ILE A 146 -9.36 3.55 -1.79
C ILE A 146 -10.11 3.22 -0.50
N ASP A 147 -11.44 3.33 -0.49
CA ASP A 147 -12.26 3.03 0.68
C ASP A 147 -12.22 1.55 1.07
N ARG A 148 -12.01 0.65 0.11
CA ARG A 148 -11.93 -0.79 0.33
C ARG A 148 -10.60 -1.23 0.96
N HIS A 149 -9.48 -0.63 0.55
CA HIS A 149 -8.13 -1.10 0.90
C HIS A 149 -7.45 -0.19 1.93
N ASP A 150 -7.02 -0.76 3.04
CA ASP A 150 -6.40 -0.06 4.17
C ASP A 150 -5.12 0.68 3.76
N ILE A 151 -4.22 0.05 3.01
CA ILE A 151 -2.94 0.66 2.58
C ILE A 151 -3.14 1.90 1.73
N LEU A 152 -4.23 1.99 0.94
CA LEU A 152 -4.53 3.16 0.12
C LEU A 152 -5.04 4.35 0.96
N ARG A 153 -5.40 4.10 2.22
CA ARG A 153 -5.84 5.11 3.22
C ARG A 153 -4.81 5.29 4.33
N THR A 154 -3.54 5.03 4.04
CA THR A 154 -2.46 5.02 5.02
C THR A 154 -1.53 6.20 4.83
N GLY A 155 -1.25 6.93 5.91
CA GLY A 155 -0.20 7.94 6.01
C GLY A 155 0.99 7.44 6.82
N PHE A 156 2.17 8.00 6.60
CA PHE A 156 3.45 7.59 7.21
C PHE A 156 3.98 8.69 8.12
N PHE A 157 4.38 8.31 9.34
CA PHE A 157 4.79 9.25 10.38
C PHE A 157 6.07 8.78 11.04
N TRP A 158 6.98 9.72 11.35
CA TRP A 158 8.31 9.43 11.91
C TRP A 158 8.76 10.45 12.96
N GLU A 159 8.27 11.69 12.90
CA GLU A 159 8.71 12.78 13.75
C GLU A 159 8.36 12.53 15.22
N GLY A 160 9.36 12.55 16.08
CA GLY A 160 9.20 12.35 17.51
C GLY A 160 8.89 10.91 17.93
N LEU A 161 9.12 9.95 17.02
CA LEU A 161 8.93 8.51 17.27
C LEU A 161 10.28 7.78 17.26
N GLU A 162 10.42 6.74 18.07
CA GLU A 162 11.61 5.87 18.08
C GLU A 162 11.75 5.09 16.76
N GLN A 163 10.64 4.71 16.15
CA GLN A 163 10.56 4.08 14.84
C GLN A 163 9.39 4.66 14.03
N PRO A 164 9.54 4.77 12.71
CA PRO A 164 8.44 5.20 11.84
C PRO A 164 7.24 4.26 11.93
N VAL A 165 6.05 4.85 11.81
CA VAL A 165 4.79 4.09 11.79
C VAL A 165 3.93 4.49 10.60
N GLN A 166 3.08 3.58 10.21
CA GLN A 166 1.99 3.84 9.28
C GLN A 166 0.65 3.87 10.03
N VAL A 167 -0.16 4.87 9.69
CA VAL A 167 -1.46 5.13 10.30
C VAL A 167 -2.53 4.91 9.25
N VAL A 168 -3.33 3.88 9.45
CA VAL A 168 -4.48 3.59 8.60
C VAL A 168 -5.63 4.49 9.02
N GLN A 169 -6.17 5.24 8.06
CA GLN A 169 -7.36 6.07 8.26
C GLN A 169 -8.62 5.30 7.86
N ARG A 170 -9.76 5.61 8.49
CA ARG A 170 -11.06 5.04 8.11
C ARG A 170 -11.56 5.63 6.80
N ARG A 171 -11.22 6.90 6.54
CA ARG A 171 -11.59 7.64 5.34
C ARG A 171 -10.42 8.48 4.86
N ALA A 172 -10.18 8.46 3.57
CA ALA A 172 -9.22 9.31 2.89
C ALA A 172 -9.79 9.70 1.53
N THR A 173 -9.91 11.00 1.27
CA THR A 173 -10.52 11.51 0.04
C THR A 173 -9.45 11.69 -1.03
N LEU A 174 -9.66 11.10 -2.21
CA LEU A 174 -8.78 11.23 -3.36
C LEU A 174 -8.73 12.70 -3.84
N PRO A 175 -7.57 13.35 -3.80
CA PRO A 175 -7.42 14.67 -4.38
C PRO A 175 -7.54 14.62 -5.90
N VAL A 176 -8.49 15.40 -6.43
CA VAL A 176 -8.73 15.49 -7.88
C VAL A 176 -8.71 16.96 -8.27
N SER A 177 -7.91 17.32 -9.25
CA SER A 177 -7.89 18.66 -9.83
C SER A 177 -8.15 18.62 -11.34
N VAL A 178 -9.04 19.49 -11.80
CA VAL A 178 -9.25 19.73 -13.23
C VAL A 178 -8.51 21.02 -13.59
N VAL A 179 -7.62 20.93 -14.57
CA VAL A 179 -6.81 22.07 -15.03
C VAL A 179 -7.18 22.45 -16.45
N GLU A 180 -7.16 23.74 -16.72
CA GLU A 180 -7.31 24.27 -18.07
C GLU A 180 -5.93 24.37 -18.71
N LEU A 181 -5.82 23.80 -19.92
CA LEU A 181 -4.62 23.80 -20.76
C LEU A 181 -4.98 24.29 -22.16
N ASP A 182 -4.06 25.00 -22.80
CA ASP A 182 -4.29 25.59 -24.13
C ASP A 182 -3.67 24.70 -25.23
N ALA A 183 -4.50 24.13 -26.09
CA ALA A 183 -4.04 23.33 -27.21
C ALA A 183 -3.11 24.08 -28.18
N ARG A 184 -3.14 25.44 -28.19
CA ARG A 184 -2.20 26.25 -28.99
C ARG A 184 -0.75 26.20 -28.46
N GLU A 185 -0.56 25.84 -27.19
CA GLU A 185 0.76 25.68 -26.59
C GLU A 185 1.35 24.28 -26.79
N GLY A 186 0.63 23.39 -27.50
CA GLY A 186 1.05 22.05 -27.85
C GLY A 186 0.13 20.95 -27.31
N ASP A 187 0.61 19.71 -27.44
CA ASP A 187 -0.13 18.52 -27.04
C ASP A 187 -0.54 18.55 -25.54
N ILE A 188 -1.83 18.37 -25.26
CA ILE A 188 -2.40 18.47 -23.92
C ILE A 188 -1.80 17.43 -22.94
N VAL A 189 -1.48 16.21 -23.43
CA VAL A 189 -0.86 15.19 -22.58
C VAL A 189 0.52 15.65 -22.13
N ARG A 190 1.33 16.17 -23.05
CA ARG A 190 2.68 16.69 -22.74
C ARG A 190 2.64 17.90 -21.79
N GLN A 191 1.69 18.81 -21.97
CA GLN A 191 1.50 19.94 -21.05
C GLN A 191 1.14 19.43 -19.64
N LEU A 192 0.22 18.46 -19.54
CA LEU A 192 -0.18 17.84 -18.27
C LEU A 192 1.00 17.10 -17.61
N GLU A 193 1.81 16.40 -18.42
CA GLU A 193 3.03 15.74 -17.94
C GLU A 193 4.09 16.71 -17.44
N ALA A 194 4.32 17.80 -18.15
CA ALA A 194 5.29 18.82 -17.76
C ALA A 194 4.85 19.58 -16.50
N ARG A 195 3.55 19.90 -16.39
CA ARG A 195 3.00 20.61 -15.23
C ARG A 195 3.02 19.80 -13.95
N PHE A 196 2.86 18.50 -14.05
CA PHE A 196 2.84 17.56 -12.93
C PHE A 196 3.90 16.46 -13.12
N ASP A 197 5.13 16.87 -13.42
CA ASP A 197 6.26 15.94 -13.60
C ASP A 197 6.53 15.21 -12.27
N SER A 198 6.38 13.90 -12.27
CA SER A 198 6.60 13.06 -11.08
C SER A 198 8.02 13.18 -10.52
N ARG A 199 9.02 13.49 -11.34
CA ARG A 199 10.42 13.67 -10.92
C ARG A 199 10.65 14.91 -10.08
N GLY A 200 9.83 15.95 -10.29
CA GLY A 200 9.85 17.18 -9.49
C GLY A 200 8.69 17.30 -8.48
N TYR A 201 7.86 16.26 -8.37
CA TYR A 201 6.70 16.27 -7.50
C TYR A 201 7.05 15.63 -6.15
N ARG A 202 6.87 16.39 -5.07
CA ARG A 202 7.01 15.86 -3.71
C ARG A 202 5.64 15.69 -3.07
N MET A 203 5.31 14.46 -2.72
CA MET A 203 4.05 14.14 -2.08
C MET A 203 4.21 14.18 -0.55
N ASP A 204 3.26 14.78 0.16
CA ASP A 204 3.22 14.69 1.63
C ASP A 204 2.78 13.27 2.03
N VAL A 205 3.75 12.44 2.38
CA VAL A 205 3.50 11.03 2.71
C VAL A 205 2.76 10.83 4.03
N SER A 206 2.59 11.87 4.84
CA SER A 206 1.75 11.81 6.05
C SER A 206 0.24 11.93 5.74
N ARG A 207 -0.12 12.37 4.53
CA ARG A 207 -1.51 12.60 4.11
C ARG A 207 -1.99 11.51 3.17
N ALA A 208 -2.92 10.70 3.64
CA ALA A 208 -3.59 9.70 2.81
C ALA A 208 -4.75 10.32 2.00
N PRO A 209 -5.00 9.81 0.77
CA PRO A 209 -4.28 8.74 0.07
C PRO A 209 -2.99 9.28 -0.56
N LEU A 210 -1.98 8.43 -0.70
CA LEU A 210 -0.76 8.76 -1.44
C LEU A 210 -0.99 8.64 -2.96
N MET A 211 -2.03 9.29 -3.44
CA MET A 211 -2.46 9.31 -4.84
C MET A 211 -3.15 10.64 -5.15
N HIS A 212 -2.81 11.24 -6.30
CA HIS A 212 -3.44 12.48 -6.79
C HIS A 212 -3.85 12.29 -8.26
N VAL A 213 -4.96 12.90 -8.65
CA VAL A 213 -5.44 12.90 -10.03
C VAL A 213 -5.51 14.32 -10.57
N HIS A 214 -4.84 14.57 -11.69
CA HIS A 214 -4.89 15.84 -12.43
C HIS A 214 -5.48 15.59 -13.81
N ALA A 215 -6.57 16.25 -14.14
CA ALA A 215 -7.30 16.01 -15.38
C ALA A 215 -7.42 17.27 -16.23
N ALA A 216 -7.44 17.08 -17.54
CA ALA A 216 -7.64 18.15 -18.51
C ALA A 216 -8.53 17.69 -19.68
N CYS A 217 -9.21 18.64 -20.30
CA CYS A 217 -9.92 18.42 -21.57
C CYS A 217 -8.92 18.48 -22.73
N ASP A 218 -8.89 17.45 -23.56
CA ASP A 218 -8.15 17.42 -24.83
C ASP A 218 -9.17 17.55 -25.97
N GLY A 219 -9.56 18.80 -26.25
CA GLY A 219 -10.61 19.12 -27.22
C GLY A 219 -10.21 18.79 -28.67
N GLU A 220 -8.93 18.81 -28.99
CA GLU A 220 -8.43 18.44 -30.33
C GLU A 220 -8.68 16.96 -30.66
N HIS A 221 -8.59 16.11 -29.63
CA HIS A 221 -8.80 14.67 -29.78
C HIS A 221 -10.16 14.22 -29.21
N GLU A 222 -11.06 15.15 -28.90
CA GLU A 222 -12.42 14.89 -28.35
C GLU A 222 -12.40 13.92 -27.14
N ARG A 223 -11.42 14.10 -26.24
CA ARG A 223 -11.22 13.22 -25.06
C ARG A 223 -10.90 14.01 -23.81
N TRP A 224 -10.98 13.34 -22.68
CA TRP A 224 -10.41 13.79 -21.40
C TRP A 224 -9.18 12.94 -21.08
N VAL A 225 -8.18 13.59 -20.53
CA VAL A 225 -6.95 12.94 -20.08
C VAL A 225 -6.77 13.18 -18.59
N ALA A 226 -6.31 12.16 -17.87
CA ALA A 226 -6.00 12.26 -16.46
C ALA A 226 -4.60 11.71 -16.19
N ARG A 227 -3.77 12.50 -15.52
CA ARG A 227 -2.50 12.08 -14.96
C ARG A 227 -2.73 11.65 -13.51
N VAL A 228 -2.41 10.40 -13.21
CA VAL A 228 -2.48 9.85 -11.86
C VAL A 228 -1.07 9.79 -11.33
N LEU A 229 -0.82 10.50 -10.22
CA LEU A 229 0.41 10.42 -9.44
C LEU A 229 0.16 9.51 -8.24
N PHE A 230 1.10 8.63 -7.91
CA PHE A 230 1.01 7.76 -6.75
C PHE A 230 2.39 7.47 -6.18
N HIS A 231 2.45 7.15 -4.89
CA HIS A 231 3.70 6.94 -4.19
C HIS A 231 3.97 5.46 -3.94
N HIS A 232 5.21 5.03 -4.15
CA HIS A 232 5.64 3.64 -3.96
C HIS A 232 5.50 3.12 -2.52
N LEU A 233 5.42 3.98 -1.50
CA LEU A 233 5.16 3.54 -0.11
C LEU A 233 3.86 2.74 0.03
N SER A 234 2.85 3.02 -0.80
CA SER A 234 1.54 2.35 -0.74
C SER A 234 1.23 1.43 -1.92
N ILE A 235 1.94 1.58 -3.04
CA ILE A 235 1.58 0.93 -4.32
C ILE A 235 2.82 0.40 -5.02
N ASP A 236 2.88 -0.93 -5.25
CA ASP A 236 3.78 -1.54 -6.23
C ASP A 236 3.08 -1.73 -7.59
N HIS A 237 3.82 -2.22 -8.59
CA HIS A 237 3.28 -2.41 -9.95
C HIS A 237 2.05 -3.33 -9.98
N THR A 238 2.11 -4.47 -9.30
CA THR A 238 0.99 -5.42 -9.23
C THR A 238 -0.21 -4.83 -8.49
N THR A 239 0.05 -4.05 -7.45
CA THR A 239 -1.00 -3.32 -6.73
C THR A 239 -1.67 -2.30 -7.65
N LEU A 240 -0.91 -1.57 -8.46
CA LEU A 240 -1.46 -0.60 -9.41
C LEU A 240 -2.37 -1.28 -10.45
N GLU A 241 -1.93 -2.41 -11.02
CA GLU A 241 -2.75 -3.19 -11.96
C GLU A 241 -4.08 -3.59 -11.33
N ARG A 242 -4.06 -4.11 -10.09
CA ARG A 242 -5.27 -4.49 -9.35
C ARG A 242 -6.17 -3.31 -9.01
N VAL A 243 -5.61 -2.17 -8.61
CA VAL A 243 -6.37 -0.92 -8.39
C VAL A 243 -7.14 -0.52 -9.65
N ILE A 244 -6.49 -0.59 -10.82
CA ILE A 244 -7.14 -0.27 -12.10
C ILE A 244 -8.21 -1.31 -12.46
N GLU A 245 -7.94 -2.59 -12.25
CA GLU A 245 -8.90 -3.68 -12.49
C GLU A 245 -10.14 -3.56 -11.60
N GLU A 246 -9.96 -3.33 -10.29
CA GLU A 246 -11.07 -3.12 -9.35
C GLU A 246 -11.86 -1.86 -9.70
N ALA A 247 -11.19 -0.74 -10.02
CA ALA A 247 -11.86 0.49 -10.42
C ALA A 247 -12.70 0.28 -11.71
N ARG A 248 -12.21 -0.51 -12.67
CA ARG A 248 -12.98 -0.88 -13.86
C ARG A 248 -14.17 -1.75 -13.52
N ALA A 249 -14.02 -2.76 -12.67
CA ALA A 249 -15.10 -3.64 -12.25
C ALA A 249 -16.20 -2.86 -11.52
N ILE A 250 -15.84 -1.98 -10.60
CA ILE A 250 -16.76 -1.09 -9.89
C ILE A 250 -17.48 -0.15 -10.87
N GLY A 251 -16.75 0.49 -11.77
CA GLY A 251 -17.30 1.37 -12.80
C GLY A 251 -18.27 0.68 -13.77
N GLN A 252 -18.20 -0.65 -13.85
CA GLN A 252 -19.10 -1.52 -14.62
C GLN A 252 -20.26 -2.09 -13.78
N GLY A 253 -20.40 -1.69 -12.50
CA GLY A 253 -21.44 -2.19 -11.60
C GLY A 253 -21.18 -3.60 -11.04
N ARG A 254 -19.94 -4.10 -11.10
CA ARG A 254 -19.53 -5.43 -10.64
C ARG A 254 -18.74 -5.38 -9.32
N ALA A 255 -19.05 -4.45 -8.45
CA ALA A 255 -18.39 -4.30 -7.16
C ALA A 255 -18.58 -5.53 -6.25
N GLU A 256 -19.73 -6.20 -6.37
CA GLU A 256 -20.06 -7.41 -5.59
C GLU A 256 -19.24 -8.63 -5.97
N ASP A 257 -18.69 -8.68 -7.20
CA ASP A 257 -17.83 -9.77 -7.67
C ASP A 257 -16.42 -9.71 -7.06
N LEU A 258 -16.04 -8.57 -6.50
CA LEU A 258 -14.70 -8.36 -5.97
C LEU A 258 -14.50 -9.10 -4.63
N PRO A 259 -13.38 -9.81 -4.46
CA PRO A 259 -13.09 -10.51 -3.22
C PRO A 259 -12.95 -9.54 -2.06
N GLN A 260 -13.24 -9.99 -0.84
CA GLN A 260 -12.99 -9.19 0.35
C GLN A 260 -11.50 -8.88 0.48
N PRO A 261 -11.09 -7.61 0.68
CA PRO A 261 -9.70 -7.24 0.82
C PRO A 261 -9.09 -7.81 2.10
N ALA A 262 -7.81 -8.16 2.04
CA ALA A 262 -7.04 -8.53 3.21
C ALA A 262 -6.20 -7.34 3.68
N PRO A 263 -6.09 -7.08 5.00
CA PRO A 263 -5.31 -5.97 5.52
C PRO A 263 -3.82 -6.11 5.22
N PHE A 264 -3.17 -5.03 4.79
CA PHE A 264 -1.71 -5.00 4.54
C PHE A 264 -0.89 -5.24 5.82
N ARG A 265 -1.45 -4.90 6.97
CA ARG A 265 -0.91 -5.22 8.29
C ARG A 265 -0.47 -6.68 8.44
N ASN A 266 -1.20 -7.63 7.83
CA ASN A 266 -0.88 -9.06 7.93
C ASN A 266 0.48 -9.36 7.30
N PHE A 267 0.79 -8.73 6.18
CA PHE A 267 2.10 -8.83 5.53
C PHE A 267 3.21 -8.22 6.41
N VAL A 268 2.96 -7.03 6.98
CA VAL A 268 3.93 -6.38 7.87
C VAL A 268 4.22 -7.24 9.11
N ALA A 269 3.17 -7.82 9.71
CA ALA A 269 3.32 -8.72 10.85
C ALA A 269 4.16 -9.96 10.47
N GLN A 270 3.90 -10.58 9.33
CA GLN A 270 4.66 -11.72 8.84
C GLN A 270 6.12 -11.34 8.57
N ALA A 271 6.39 -10.21 7.91
CA ALA A 271 7.73 -9.76 7.60
C ALA A 271 8.57 -9.45 8.85
N ARG A 272 7.93 -8.96 9.93
CA ARG A 272 8.63 -8.58 11.17
C ARG A 272 8.72 -9.70 12.22
N LEU A 273 7.78 -10.63 12.22
CA LEU A 273 7.70 -11.69 13.23
C LEU A 273 8.06 -13.07 12.69
N GLY A 274 8.25 -13.20 11.37
CA GLY A 274 8.48 -14.49 10.71
C GLY A 274 9.88 -15.05 10.91
N VAL A 275 10.91 -14.28 10.60
CA VAL A 275 12.33 -14.65 10.73
C VAL A 275 13.00 -13.62 11.64
N SER A 276 13.85 -14.10 12.55
CA SER A 276 14.53 -13.20 13.48
C SER A 276 15.62 -12.37 12.79
N GLU A 277 15.93 -11.19 13.33
CA GLU A 277 17.03 -10.34 12.85
C GLU A 277 18.36 -11.09 12.90
N ALA A 278 18.58 -11.87 13.95
CA ALA A 278 19.79 -12.67 14.12
C ALA A 278 19.95 -13.75 13.02
N ASP A 279 18.84 -14.37 12.59
CA ASP A 279 18.85 -15.34 11.49
C ASP A 279 19.13 -14.65 10.15
N HIS A 280 18.54 -13.47 9.91
CA HIS A 280 18.86 -12.66 8.73
C HIS A 280 20.33 -12.24 8.71
N GLU A 281 20.85 -11.75 9.83
CA GLU A 281 22.26 -11.37 9.94
C GLU A 281 23.18 -12.56 9.68
N ALA A 282 22.91 -13.72 10.29
CA ALA A 282 23.69 -14.94 10.10
C ALA A 282 23.70 -15.37 8.63
N TYR A 283 22.54 -15.35 7.97
CA TYR A 283 22.40 -15.70 6.56
C TYR A 283 23.24 -14.78 5.66
N PHE A 284 23.06 -13.46 5.78
CA PHE A 284 23.78 -12.50 4.93
C PHE A 284 25.27 -12.43 5.28
N ARG A 285 25.66 -12.60 6.54
CA ARG A 285 27.06 -12.73 6.94
C ARG A 285 27.74 -13.94 6.31
N ALA A 286 27.05 -15.08 6.25
CA ALA A 286 27.57 -16.29 5.58
C ALA A 286 27.72 -16.09 4.06
N LYS A 287 26.82 -15.34 3.42
CA LYS A 287 26.83 -15.13 1.95
C LYS A 287 27.76 -14.00 1.51
N LEU A 288 27.94 -12.95 2.30
CA LEU A 288 28.58 -11.70 1.90
C LEU A 288 29.75 -11.28 2.80
N GLY A 289 29.97 -11.96 3.94
CA GLY A 289 30.91 -11.50 4.96
C GLY A 289 32.40 -11.49 4.54
N ASP A 290 32.76 -12.17 3.45
CA ASP A 290 34.10 -12.19 2.85
C ASP A 290 34.27 -11.16 1.69
N ILE A 291 33.26 -10.29 1.48
CA ILE A 291 33.34 -9.22 0.47
C ILE A 291 33.92 -7.97 1.11
N ASP A 292 35.04 -7.54 0.60
CA ASP A 292 35.82 -6.38 1.09
C ASP A 292 35.66 -5.12 0.22
N GLU A 293 35.15 -5.25 -1.02
CA GLU A 293 34.99 -4.14 -1.94
C GLU A 293 33.62 -4.16 -2.64
N PRO A 294 32.98 -3.01 -2.81
CA PRO A 294 31.71 -2.93 -3.52
C PRO A 294 31.84 -3.21 -5.02
N THR A 295 30.78 -3.70 -5.64
CA THR A 295 30.66 -3.78 -7.10
C THR A 295 30.31 -2.39 -7.63
N ALA A 296 31.32 -1.66 -8.12
CA ALA A 296 31.19 -0.28 -8.61
C ALA A 296 31.57 -0.20 -10.09
N PRO A 297 30.61 -0.33 -11.03
CA PRO A 297 30.86 -0.16 -12.47
C PRO A 297 31.49 1.22 -12.73
N PHE A 298 32.54 1.24 -13.54
CA PHE A 298 33.29 2.48 -13.86
C PHE A 298 33.89 3.23 -12.66
N GLY A 299 34.01 2.58 -11.49
CA GLY A 299 34.51 3.20 -10.27
C GLY A 299 33.52 4.15 -9.56
N LEU A 300 32.26 4.17 -9.97
CA LEU A 300 31.22 5.01 -9.36
C LEU A 300 30.76 4.38 -8.05
N LEU A 301 31.17 4.98 -6.92
CA LEU A 301 30.82 4.53 -5.56
C LEU A 301 29.56 5.22 -5.00
N SER A 302 29.24 6.42 -5.50
CA SER A 302 28.07 7.17 -5.07
C SER A 302 27.27 7.61 -6.28
N VAL A 303 26.01 7.25 -6.28
CA VAL A 303 25.02 7.65 -7.30
C VAL A 303 23.93 8.52 -6.66
N GLN A 304 24.31 9.31 -5.64
CA GLN A 304 23.39 10.23 -4.99
C GLN A 304 23.11 11.41 -5.91
N GLY A 305 21.94 11.39 -6.51
CA GLY A 305 21.41 12.44 -7.36
C GLY A 305 19.90 12.46 -7.27
N ASP A 306 19.28 13.54 -7.74
CA ASP A 306 17.82 13.70 -7.77
C ASP A 306 17.14 12.97 -8.94
N GLY A 307 17.91 12.20 -9.73
CA GLY A 307 17.41 11.46 -10.88
C GLY A 307 17.10 12.30 -12.13
N ARG A 308 17.30 13.61 -12.10
CA ARG A 308 16.93 14.50 -13.24
C ARG A 308 17.85 14.36 -14.45
N GLU A 309 19.10 14.00 -14.23
CA GLU A 309 20.14 13.89 -15.27
C GLU A 309 20.47 12.44 -15.66
N ILE A 310 19.55 11.49 -15.38
CA ILE A 310 19.75 10.08 -15.76
C ILE A 310 19.50 9.92 -17.25
N ALA A 311 20.51 9.44 -17.98
CA ALA A 311 20.37 9.03 -19.37
C ALA A 311 19.72 7.64 -19.42
N GLU A 312 18.64 7.51 -20.18
CA GLU A 312 17.91 6.26 -20.35
C GLU A 312 18.15 5.68 -21.74
N ALA A 313 18.36 4.36 -21.80
CA ALA A 313 18.40 3.63 -23.06
C ALA A 313 17.50 2.39 -22.96
N ALA A 314 16.59 2.22 -23.91
CA ALA A 314 15.67 1.09 -23.97
C ALA A 314 15.86 0.31 -25.27
N ARG A 315 15.83 -1.01 -25.17
CA ARG A 315 15.86 -1.90 -26.34
C ARG A 315 14.91 -3.08 -26.12
N THR A 316 13.98 -3.24 -27.05
CA THR A 316 13.09 -4.40 -27.07
C THR A 316 13.77 -5.60 -27.71
N LEU A 317 13.73 -6.75 -27.05
CA LEU A 317 14.21 -8.00 -27.62
C LEU A 317 13.32 -8.42 -28.79
N LYS A 318 13.96 -8.92 -29.85
CA LYS A 318 13.21 -9.50 -30.96
C LYS A 318 12.41 -10.71 -30.51
N PRO A 319 11.20 -10.95 -31.04
CA PRO A 319 10.34 -12.06 -30.64
C PRO A 319 11.04 -13.43 -30.68
N GLU A 320 11.90 -13.68 -31.68
CA GLU A 320 12.64 -14.93 -31.86
C GLU A 320 13.61 -15.16 -30.69
N LEU A 321 14.36 -14.12 -30.28
CA LEU A 321 15.27 -14.19 -29.12
C LEU A 321 14.51 -14.37 -27.82
N SER A 322 13.44 -13.61 -27.62
CA SER A 322 12.58 -13.74 -26.44
C SER A 322 11.97 -15.14 -26.34
N GLY A 323 11.49 -15.70 -27.45
CA GLY A 323 10.97 -17.06 -27.54
C GLY A 323 12.04 -18.11 -27.25
N ALA A 324 13.25 -17.97 -27.78
CA ALA A 324 14.37 -18.87 -27.54
C ALA A 324 14.79 -18.87 -26.06
N LEU A 325 14.94 -17.70 -25.42
CA LEU A 325 15.26 -17.58 -24.00
C LEU A 325 14.24 -18.28 -23.12
N ARG A 326 12.95 -18.07 -23.35
CA ARG A 326 11.85 -18.75 -22.59
C ARG A 326 11.86 -20.27 -22.85
N GLY A 327 12.17 -20.70 -24.06
CA GLY A 327 12.33 -22.11 -24.41
C GLY A 327 13.49 -22.77 -23.65
N HIS A 328 14.65 -22.11 -23.59
CA HIS A 328 15.81 -22.58 -22.83
C HIS A 328 15.53 -22.62 -21.32
N ALA A 329 14.91 -21.57 -20.76
CA ALA A 329 14.54 -21.55 -19.34
C ALA A 329 13.66 -22.76 -18.97
N ARG A 330 12.59 -23.03 -19.75
CA ARG A 330 11.73 -24.20 -19.54
C ARG A 330 12.50 -25.52 -19.63
N ARG A 331 13.39 -25.67 -20.63
CA ARG A 331 14.19 -26.90 -20.80
C ARG A 331 15.13 -27.15 -19.62
N LEU A 332 15.69 -26.10 -19.03
CA LEU A 332 16.60 -26.18 -17.88
C LEU A 332 15.87 -26.26 -16.55
N GLY A 333 14.55 -26.10 -16.51
CA GLY A 333 13.76 -26.06 -15.28
C GLY A 333 14.02 -24.80 -14.43
N VAL A 334 14.38 -23.68 -15.05
CA VAL A 334 14.70 -22.41 -14.37
C VAL A 334 13.79 -21.29 -14.83
N SER A 335 13.77 -20.17 -14.10
CA SER A 335 13.06 -18.97 -14.50
C SER A 335 13.83 -18.18 -15.58
N ALA A 336 13.12 -17.45 -16.43
CA ALA A 336 13.76 -16.51 -17.35
C ALA A 336 14.51 -15.40 -16.59
N ALA A 337 14.05 -15.03 -15.39
CA ALA A 337 14.72 -14.08 -14.50
C ALA A 337 16.13 -14.56 -14.13
N SER A 338 16.33 -15.85 -13.83
CA SER A 338 17.65 -16.41 -13.53
C SER A 338 18.63 -16.24 -14.68
N MET A 339 18.17 -16.39 -15.93
CA MET A 339 18.99 -16.12 -17.11
C MET A 339 19.36 -14.65 -17.24
N MET A 340 18.44 -13.73 -16.94
CA MET A 340 18.71 -12.29 -16.96
C MET A 340 19.68 -11.88 -15.84
N HIS A 341 19.60 -12.49 -14.65
CA HIS A 341 20.56 -12.25 -13.58
C HIS A 341 21.98 -12.66 -13.99
N VAL A 342 22.13 -13.83 -14.64
CA VAL A 342 23.44 -14.25 -15.18
C VAL A 342 23.95 -13.28 -16.22
N ALA A 343 23.10 -12.84 -17.16
CA ALA A 343 23.47 -11.84 -18.16
C ALA A 343 23.90 -10.51 -17.52
N TRP A 344 23.17 -10.05 -16.50
CA TRP A 344 23.52 -8.85 -15.76
C TRP A 344 24.83 -9.00 -14.97
N GLY A 345 25.02 -10.11 -14.26
CA GLY A 345 26.27 -10.42 -13.58
C GLY A 345 27.49 -10.44 -14.52
N LEU A 346 27.33 -10.95 -15.75
CA LEU A 346 28.35 -10.89 -16.80
C LEU A 346 28.66 -9.43 -17.20
N VAL A 347 27.65 -8.57 -17.37
CA VAL A 347 27.86 -7.15 -17.66
C VAL A 347 28.61 -6.49 -16.53
N LEU A 348 28.19 -6.68 -15.27
CA LEU A 348 28.89 -6.12 -14.10
C LEU A 348 30.32 -6.62 -13.99
N SER A 349 30.57 -7.91 -14.21
CA SER A 349 31.91 -8.48 -14.23
C SER A 349 32.81 -7.82 -15.27
N ARG A 350 32.31 -7.56 -16.48
CA ARG A 350 33.07 -6.90 -17.55
C ARG A 350 33.31 -5.42 -17.30
N THR A 351 32.36 -4.71 -16.70
CA THR A 351 32.49 -3.26 -16.43
C THR A 351 33.30 -2.95 -15.19
N THR A 352 33.40 -3.88 -14.24
CA THR A 352 34.23 -3.74 -13.03
C THR A 352 35.59 -4.41 -13.12
N GLY A 353 35.77 -5.34 -14.07
CA GLY A 353 36.96 -6.19 -14.15
C GLY A 353 37.01 -7.30 -13.07
N ARG A 354 35.92 -7.51 -12.30
CA ARG A 354 35.84 -8.48 -11.18
C ARG A 354 35.08 -9.73 -11.61
N GLN A 355 35.47 -10.88 -11.07
CA GLN A 355 34.75 -12.14 -11.27
C GLN A 355 33.71 -12.42 -10.19
N ASP A 356 33.77 -11.70 -9.08
CA ASP A 356 32.85 -11.79 -7.96
C ASP A 356 32.10 -10.46 -7.85
N VAL A 357 30.80 -10.48 -8.13
CA VAL A 357 29.96 -9.28 -8.19
C VAL A 357 28.74 -9.44 -7.31
N VAL A 358 28.33 -8.34 -6.68
CA VAL A 358 27.13 -8.25 -5.86
C VAL A 358 26.22 -7.15 -6.43
N PHE A 359 24.95 -7.45 -6.54
CA PHE A 359 23.93 -6.48 -6.98
C PHE A 359 22.57 -6.77 -6.34
N GLY A 360 21.70 -5.76 -6.31
CA GLY A 360 20.35 -5.91 -5.78
C GLY A 360 19.45 -6.67 -6.76
N THR A 361 18.62 -7.58 -6.23
CA THR A 361 17.51 -8.18 -6.96
C THR A 361 16.19 -7.80 -6.33
N VAL A 362 15.20 -7.48 -7.16
CA VAL A 362 13.84 -7.20 -6.70
C VAL A 362 13.06 -8.51 -6.62
N LEU A 363 12.58 -8.83 -5.44
CA LEU A 363 11.76 -10.00 -5.17
C LEU A 363 10.32 -9.59 -4.86
N PHE A 364 9.38 -10.47 -5.21
CA PHE A 364 7.97 -10.27 -4.95
C PHE A 364 7.55 -11.07 -3.71
N GLY A 365 7.39 -10.40 -2.56
CA GLY A 365 7.02 -11.03 -1.28
C GLY A 365 5.61 -11.64 -1.25
N ARG A 366 4.78 -11.42 -2.28
CA ARG A 366 3.45 -12.05 -2.38
C ARG A 366 3.49 -13.57 -2.41
N MET A 367 4.56 -14.17 -2.93
CA MET A 367 4.70 -15.63 -3.00
C MET A 367 4.85 -16.29 -1.62
N GLN A 368 5.30 -15.55 -0.62
CA GLN A 368 5.45 -16.01 0.77
C GLN A 368 4.22 -15.74 1.63
N GLY A 369 3.31 -14.89 1.19
CA GLY A 369 2.15 -14.41 1.97
C GLY A 369 0.94 -15.36 2.05
N GLY A 370 1.00 -16.56 1.50
CA GLY A 370 -0.10 -17.54 1.52
C GLY A 370 -1.33 -17.10 0.70
N ALA A 371 -2.45 -17.80 0.84
CA ALA A 371 -3.68 -17.60 0.04
C ALA A 371 -4.36 -16.22 0.22
N GLN A 372 -3.93 -15.41 1.19
CA GLN A 372 -4.48 -14.06 1.42
C GLN A 372 -3.68 -12.95 0.74
N SER A 373 -2.42 -13.19 0.36
CA SER A 373 -1.57 -12.18 -0.30
C SER A 373 -2.14 -11.71 -1.63
N ASP A 374 -2.91 -12.56 -2.30
CA ASP A 374 -3.63 -12.23 -3.53
C ASP A 374 -4.79 -11.25 -3.35
N ARG A 375 -5.25 -11.04 -2.11
CA ARG A 375 -6.37 -10.14 -1.76
C ARG A 375 -5.91 -8.86 -1.09
N SER A 376 -4.62 -8.72 -0.79
CA SER A 376 -4.05 -7.54 -0.17
C SER A 376 -3.40 -6.65 -1.23
N LEU A 377 -3.61 -5.35 -1.14
CA LEU A 377 -2.86 -4.34 -1.87
C LEU A 377 -1.73 -3.80 -0.98
N GLY A 378 -0.68 -3.27 -1.59
CA GLY A 378 0.43 -2.67 -0.87
C GLY A 378 1.77 -2.80 -1.59
N LEU A 379 2.84 -2.50 -0.86
CA LEU A 379 4.22 -2.67 -1.29
C LEU A 379 4.73 -4.04 -0.86
N PHE A 380 4.72 -5.01 -1.76
CA PHE A 380 5.17 -6.38 -1.49
C PHE A 380 6.53 -6.70 -2.08
N ILE A 381 7.10 -5.79 -2.84
CA ILE A 381 8.47 -5.96 -3.35
C ILE A 381 9.48 -5.75 -2.24
N ASN A 382 10.62 -6.42 -2.35
CA ASN A 382 11.79 -6.18 -1.54
C ASN A 382 13.03 -6.26 -2.42
N THR A 383 14.12 -5.58 -2.02
CA THR A 383 15.39 -5.64 -2.73
C THR A 383 16.41 -6.33 -1.84
N LEU A 384 16.91 -7.48 -2.29
CA LEU A 384 17.91 -8.25 -1.57
C LEU A 384 19.20 -8.38 -2.39
N PRO A 385 20.37 -8.48 -1.74
CA PRO A 385 21.64 -8.66 -2.43
C PRO A 385 21.77 -10.06 -2.99
N VAL A 386 22.20 -10.15 -4.24
CA VAL A 386 22.62 -11.39 -4.91
C VAL A 386 24.10 -11.31 -5.21
N ARG A 387 24.85 -12.32 -4.78
CA ARG A 387 26.26 -12.50 -5.11
C ARG A 387 26.40 -13.49 -6.25
N MET A 388 27.15 -13.12 -7.27
CA MET A 388 27.42 -13.98 -8.41
C MET A 388 28.91 -14.06 -8.67
N ARG A 389 29.42 -15.30 -8.65
CA ARG A 389 30.78 -15.59 -9.08
C ARG A 389 30.77 -15.96 -10.54
N VAL A 390 31.21 -15.03 -11.39
CA VAL A 390 31.33 -15.22 -12.85
C VAL A 390 32.59 -16.02 -13.11
N ALA A 391 32.55 -17.31 -12.76
CA ALA A 391 33.67 -18.21 -12.90
C ALA A 391 33.74 -18.81 -14.31
N GLN A 392 34.76 -19.64 -14.58
CA GLN A 392 34.91 -20.40 -15.81
C GLN A 392 33.92 -21.59 -15.92
N THR A 393 32.80 -21.51 -15.22
CA THR A 393 31.71 -22.49 -15.27
C THR A 393 30.84 -22.24 -16.52
N GLY A 394 30.32 -23.33 -17.10
CA GLY A 394 29.44 -23.21 -18.26
C GLY A 394 28.16 -22.44 -17.94
N VAL A 395 27.58 -21.77 -18.93
CA VAL A 395 26.37 -20.95 -18.81
C VAL A 395 25.21 -21.70 -18.14
N GLU A 396 25.03 -22.99 -18.47
CA GLU A 396 23.97 -23.81 -17.90
C GLU A 396 24.13 -23.98 -16.38
N THR A 397 25.34 -24.24 -15.89
CA THR A 397 25.65 -24.36 -14.48
C THR A 397 25.41 -23.03 -13.76
N SER A 398 25.92 -21.93 -14.30
CA SER A 398 25.71 -20.60 -13.72
C SER A 398 24.24 -20.23 -13.60
N VAL A 399 23.42 -20.56 -14.61
CA VAL A 399 21.98 -20.27 -14.58
C VAL A 399 21.25 -21.13 -13.53
N LYS A 400 21.61 -22.42 -13.39
CA LYS A 400 21.02 -23.31 -12.37
C LYS A 400 21.42 -22.89 -10.94
N GLU A 401 22.69 -22.54 -10.72
CA GLU A 401 23.18 -22.03 -9.42
C GLU A 401 22.48 -20.72 -9.04
N THR A 402 22.38 -19.78 -10.01
CA THR A 402 21.65 -18.53 -9.79
C THR A 402 20.17 -18.78 -9.48
N HIS A 403 19.54 -19.75 -10.17
CA HIS A 403 18.15 -20.10 -9.90
C HIS A 403 17.95 -20.64 -8.50
N ALA A 404 18.84 -21.53 -8.05
CA ALA A 404 18.81 -22.04 -6.68
C ALA A 404 19.02 -20.94 -5.64
N GLN A 405 19.98 -20.04 -5.87
CA GLN A 405 20.23 -18.90 -4.98
C GLN A 405 19.04 -17.94 -4.88
N LEU A 406 18.37 -17.64 -6.01
CA LEU A 406 17.16 -16.79 -6.00
C LEU A 406 15.97 -17.45 -5.31
N ALA A 407 15.94 -18.78 -5.22
CA ALA A 407 14.90 -19.51 -4.49
C ALA A 407 15.16 -19.59 -2.98
N GLU A 408 16.41 -19.37 -2.54
CA GLU A 408 16.80 -19.31 -1.12
C GLU A 408 16.54 -17.94 -0.48
N LEU A 409 16.42 -16.87 -1.31
CA LEU A 409 16.12 -15.49 -0.86
C LEU A 409 14.64 -15.30 -0.56
#